data_255fa3ceeb9f617b0ee7bf04932142fa
#
_entry.id   255fa3ceeb9f617b0ee7bf04932142fa
#
_cell.length_a   1.000
_cell.length_b   1.000
_cell.length_c   1.000
_cell.angle_alpha   90.00
_cell.angle_beta   90.00
_cell.angle_gamma   90.00
#
_symmetry.space_group_name_H-M   'P 1'
#
loop_
_entity.id
_entity.type
_entity.pdbx_description
1 polymer ?
#
loop_
_entity_poly.entity_id
_entity_poly.type
_entity_poly.pdbx_seq_one_letter_code
_entity_poly.pdbx_strand_id
1 'polypeptide(L)'
;MKIYNPNVVTLTKREFKDKIYDYSLSKEWKYKGNLPAVIDFYADWCGPCKMVAPILDELAGEYAGKVKVYKVNTEKDPEVSKAFGVSSIPTLLFIPMTGKPTVVRGAQSRSSLKSNIARILNEKEKPFLEKLLSFKWS
;
A
#
# COMPACT_ATOMS: atom_id res chain seq x y z
N MET A 1 -0.59 25.07 3.87
CA MET A 1 -1.94 24.58 4.21
C MET A 1 -2.11 23.18 3.65
N LYS A 2 -2.50 22.23 4.50
CA LYS A 2 -2.78 20.87 4.04
C LYS A 2 -4.13 20.85 3.33
N ILE A 3 -4.12 20.49 2.07
CA ILE A 3 -5.35 20.32 1.31
C ILE A 3 -5.85 18.90 1.54
N TYR A 4 -7.12 18.81 1.95
CA TYR A 4 -7.76 17.51 2.13
C TYR A 4 -7.85 16.79 0.79
N ASN A 5 -7.36 15.54 0.74
CA ASN A 5 -7.43 14.69 -0.44
C ASN A 5 -8.32 13.49 -0.14
N PRO A 6 -9.54 13.43 -0.71
CA PRO A 6 -10.46 12.33 -0.44
C PRO A 6 -9.97 10.98 -0.97
N ASN A 7 -8.95 10.98 -1.85
CA ASN A 7 -8.40 9.75 -2.41
C ASN A 7 -7.30 9.14 -1.53
N VAL A 8 -6.86 9.84 -0.48
CA VAL A 8 -5.87 9.34 0.49
C VAL A 8 -6.53 9.32 1.86
N VAL A 9 -6.62 8.14 2.46
CA VAL A 9 -7.29 7.95 3.75
C VAL A 9 -6.26 7.57 4.80
N THR A 10 -6.23 8.31 5.92
CA THR A 10 -5.39 7.97 7.06
C THR A 10 -6.12 6.93 7.91
N LEU A 11 -5.46 5.80 8.15
CA LEU A 11 -6.02 4.69 8.90
C LEU A 11 -5.57 4.72 10.36
N THR A 12 -6.52 4.58 11.27
CA THR A 12 -6.24 4.23 12.65
C THR A 12 -5.94 2.73 12.74
N LYS A 13 -5.46 2.27 13.89
CA LYS A 13 -5.25 0.85 14.15
C LYS A 13 -6.52 0.03 13.88
N ARG A 14 -7.65 0.51 14.38
CA ARG A 14 -8.93 -0.18 14.18
C ARG A 14 -9.33 -0.25 12.71
N GLU A 15 -9.22 0.87 12.01
CA GLU A 15 -9.54 0.92 10.59
C GLU A 15 -8.61 0.03 9.77
N PHE A 16 -7.34 -0.03 10.14
CA PHE A 16 -6.39 -0.94 9.50
C PHE A 16 -6.86 -2.39 9.63
N LYS A 17 -7.21 -2.81 10.84
CA LYS A 17 -7.69 -4.17 11.10
C LYS A 17 -8.99 -4.48 10.34
N ASP A 18 -9.87 -3.50 10.24
CA ASP A 18 -11.17 -3.68 9.59
C ASP A 18 -11.06 -3.69 8.06
N LYS A 19 -10.19 -2.87 7.48
CA LYS A 19 -10.13 -2.65 6.03
C LYS A 19 -8.99 -3.37 5.32
N ILE A 20 -7.90 -3.62 6.02
CA ILE A 20 -6.69 -4.16 5.41
C ILE A 20 -6.45 -5.60 5.84
N TYR A 21 -6.12 -5.81 7.10
CA TYR A 21 -5.78 -7.13 7.60
C TYR A 21 -5.79 -7.10 9.13
N ASP A 22 -6.52 -8.02 9.71
CA ASP A 22 -6.56 -8.14 11.18
C ASP A 22 -5.48 -9.12 11.65
N TYR A 23 -4.30 -8.58 11.93
CA TYR A 23 -3.15 -9.33 12.39
C TYR A 23 -3.31 -9.89 13.80
N SER A 24 -4.34 -9.45 14.54
CA SER A 24 -4.64 -9.99 15.88
C SER A 24 -5.42 -11.30 15.81
N LEU A 25 -6.10 -11.57 14.69
CA LEU A 25 -6.93 -12.75 14.51
C LEU A 25 -6.26 -13.85 13.69
N SER A 26 -5.35 -13.50 12.80
CA SER A 26 -4.72 -14.46 11.90
C SER A 26 -3.25 -14.14 11.71
N LYS A 27 -2.40 -15.20 11.73
CA LYS A 27 -0.98 -15.07 11.40
C LYS A 27 -0.76 -15.05 9.90
N GLU A 28 -1.69 -15.60 9.13
CA GLU A 28 -1.61 -15.60 7.69
C GLU A 28 -2.16 -14.30 7.12
N TRP A 29 -1.47 -13.77 6.13
CA TRP A 29 -1.92 -12.58 5.41
C TRP A 29 -3.23 -12.85 4.71
N LYS A 30 -4.25 -12.03 5.02
CA LYS A 30 -5.57 -12.08 4.38
C LYS A 30 -6.04 -10.65 4.16
N TYR A 31 -5.86 -10.17 2.95
CA TYR A 31 -6.29 -8.82 2.60
C TYR A 31 -7.81 -8.74 2.51
N LYS A 32 -8.37 -7.76 3.19
CA LYS A 32 -9.82 -7.55 3.27
C LYS A 32 -10.39 -6.62 2.20
N GLY A 33 -9.52 -5.89 1.49
CA GLY A 33 -9.97 -4.90 0.51
C GLY A 33 -10.45 -5.53 -0.79
N ASN A 34 -11.15 -4.72 -1.58
CA ASN A 34 -11.67 -5.12 -2.88
C ASN A 34 -10.90 -4.52 -4.06
N LEU A 35 -9.88 -3.73 -3.77
CA LEU A 35 -8.95 -3.15 -4.74
C LEU A 35 -7.53 -3.28 -4.22
N PRO A 36 -6.53 -3.34 -5.10
CA PRO A 36 -5.14 -3.22 -4.66
C PRO A 36 -4.93 -1.94 -3.87
N ALA A 37 -3.96 -1.93 -2.97
CA ALA A 37 -3.74 -0.79 -2.10
C ALA A 37 -2.27 -0.45 -1.93
N VAL A 38 -2.01 0.81 -1.66
CA VAL A 38 -0.70 1.32 -1.21
C VAL A 38 -0.90 1.91 0.17
N ILE A 39 0.00 1.57 1.09
CA ILE A 39 -0.02 2.14 2.43
C ILE A 39 1.31 2.82 2.71
N ASP A 40 1.26 4.10 3.07
CA ASP A 40 2.41 4.92 3.42
C ASP A 40 2.51 5.03 4.94
N PHE A 41 3.54 4.41 5.52
CA PHE A 41 3.87 4.56 6.93
C PHE A 41 4.76 5.78 7.10
N TYR A 42 4.29 6.77 7.82
CA TYR A 42 4.93 8.08 7.91
C TYR A 42 4.89 8.65 9.34
N ALA A 43 5.59 9.76 9.54
CA ALA A 43 5.46 10.61 10.73
C ALA A 43 5.53 12.08 10.30
N ASP A 44 4.93 12.97 11.08
CA ASP A 44 4.84 14.39 10.72
C ASP A 44 6.21 15.09 10.68
N TRP A 45 7.17 14.62 11.47
CA TRP A 45 8.52 15.21 11.53
C TRP A 45 9.47 14.67 10.45
N CYS A 46 9.06 13.72 9.68
CA CYS A 46 9.92 13.01 8.73
C CYS A 46 10.04 13.78 7.40
N GLY A 47 11.25 14.30 7.12
CA GLY A 47 11.52 15.04 5.89
C GLY A 47 11.30 14.22 4.63
N PRO A 48 11.89 13.01 4.49
CA PRO A 48 11.67 12.15 3.32
C PRO A 48 10.20 11.77 3.12
N CYS A 49 9.43 11.62 4.19
CA CYS A 49 7.99 11.36 4.09
C CYS A 49 7.26 12.51 3.39
N LYS A 50 7.69 13.75 3.64
CA LYS A 50 7.11 14.94 3.04
C LYS A 50 7.40 15.05 1.55
N MET A 51 8.45 14.38 1.06
CA MET A 51 8.76 14.30 -0.37
C MET A 51 7.83 13.33 -1.09
N VAL A 52 7.48 12.23 -0.42
CA VAL A 52 6.61 11.19 -0.97
C VAL A 52 5.15 11.61 -0.99
N ALA A 53 4.69 12.32 0.04
CA ALA A 53 3.28 12.64 0.23
C ALA A 53 2.62 13.35 -0.98
N PRO A 54 3.21 14.40 -1.57
CA PRO A 54 2.58 15.05 -2.73
C PRO A 54 2.47 14.12 -3.94
N ILE A 55 3.47 13.26 -4.14
CA ILE A 55 3.46 12.31 -5.26
C ILE A 55 2.33 11.30 -5.06
N LEU A 56 2.19 10.77 -3.86
CA LEU A 56 1.11 9.84 -3.54
C LEU A 56 -0.26 10.50 -3.67
N ASP A 57 -0.39 11.76 -3.28
CA ASP A 57 -1.64 12.50 -3.45
C ASP A 57 -2.04 12.58 -4.93
N GLU A 58 -1.09 12.87 -5.81
CA GLU A 58 -1.35 12.90 -7.26
C GLU A 58 -1.71 11.52 -7.79
N LEU A 59 -0.95 10.50 -7.42
CA LEU A 59 -1.17 9.14 -7.89
C LEU A 59 -2.50 8.58 -7.37
N ALA A 60 -2.90 8.93 -6.15
CA ALA A 60 -4.19 8.53 -5.61
C ALA A 60 -5.34 9.04 -6.49
N GLY A 61 -5.21 10.26 -7.02
CA GLY A 61 -6.17 10.80 -7.97
C GLY A 61 -6.13 10.09 -9.32
N GLU A 62 -4.93 9.86 -9.86
CA GLU A 62 -4.76 9.16 -11.15
C GLU A 62 -5.35 7.74 -11.13
N TYR A 63 -5.19 7.03 -10.02
CA TYR A 63 -5.63 5.64 -9.90
C TYR A 63 -6.93 5.49 -9.10
N ALA A 64 -7.67 6.57 -8.91
CA ALA A 64 -8.96 6.51 -8.20
C ALA A 64 -9.88 5.48 -8.86
N GLY A 65 -10.48 4.61 -8.03
CA GLY A 65 -11.31 3.51 -8.50
C GLY A 65 -10.54 2.26 -8.93
N LYS A 66 -9.21 2.33 -9.01
CA LYS A 66 -8.36 1.19 -9.39
C LYS A 66 -7.45 0.75 -8.26
N VAL A 67 -6.92 1.69 -7.50
CA VAL A 67 -6.01 1.45 -6.37
C VAL A 67 -6.44 2.34 -5.21
N LYS A 68 -6.47 1.78 -4.01
CA LYS A 68 -6.68 2.55 -2.78
C LYS A 68 -5.33 3.04 -2.26
N VAL A 69 -5.29 4.27 -1.79
CA VAL A 69 -4.09 4.83 -1.16
C VAL A 69 -4.41 5.21 0.27
N TYR A 70 -3.64 4.66 1.19
CA TYR A 70 -3.81 4.87 2.62
C TYR A 70 -2.53 5.38 3.25
N LYS A 71 -2.67 6.00 4.43
CA LYS A 71 -1.54 6.44 5.26
C LYS A 71 -1.72 5.91 6.68
N VAL A 72 -0.61 5.58 7.33
CA VAL A 72 -0.59 5.22 8.75
C VAL A 72 0.45 6.10 9.44
N ASN A 73 0.00 6.84 10.45
CA ASN A 73 0.90 7.66 11.27
C ASN A 73 1.55 6.75 12.31
N THR A 74 2.86 6.53 12.17
CA THR A 74 3.59 5.59 13.02
C THR A 74 3.69 6.02 14.48
N GLU A 75 3.52 7.30 14.76
CA GLU A 75 3.52 7.79 16.14
C GLU A 75 2.18 7.66 16.83
N LYS A 76 1.10 7.87 16.08
CA LYS A 76 -0.26 7.72 16.62
C LYS A 76 -0.69 6.27 16.75
N ASP A 77 -0.26 5.43 15.81
CA ASP A 77 -0.65 4.01 15.76
C ASP A 77 0.59 3.12 15.62
N PRO A 78 1.46 3.09 16.65
CA PRO A 78 2.72 2.34 16.57
C PRO A 78 2.54 0.82 16.49
N GLU A 79 1.42 0.29 16.96
CA GLU A 79 1.17 -1.15 16.92
C GLU A 79 1.13 -1.69 15.50
N VAL A 80 0.50 -0.94 14.58
CA VAL A 80 0.43 -1.35 13.16
C VAL A 80 1.84 -1.45 12.57
N SER A 81 2.65 -0.43 12.84
CA SER A 81 4.03 -0.39 12.36
C SER A 81 4.85 -1.57 12.88
N LYS A 82 4.69 -1.90 14.15
CA LYS A 82 5.38 -3.05 14.77
C LYS A 82 4.92 -4.36 14.15
N ALA A 83 3.63 -4.50 13.86
CA ALA A 83 3.09 -5.71 13.26
C ALA A 83 3.70 -6.00 11.88
N PHE A 84 4.10 -4.97 11.15
CA PHE A 84 4.73 -5.11 9.84
C PHE A 84 6.24 -4.93 9.85
N GLY A 85 6.84 -4.83 11.03
CA GLY A 85 8.30 -4.68 11.15
C GLY A 85 8.81 -3.38 10.56
N VAL A 86 8.01 -2.32 10.60
CA VAL A 86 8.42 -1.01 10.10
C VAL A 86 9.39 -0.38 11.10
N SER A 87 10.66 -0.32 10.73
CA SER A 87 11.72 0.24 11.58
C SER A 87 12.24 1.58 11.08
N SER A 88 11.93 1.95 9.86
CA SER A 88 12.33 3.22 9.27
C SER A 88 11.15 3.80 8.48
N ILE A 89 11.14 5.11 8.29
CA ILE A 89 10.09 5.81 7.55
C ILE A 89 10.71 6.75 6.52
N PRO A 90 10.06 6.94 5.37
CA PRO A 90 8.83 6.28 4.98
C PRO A 90 9.03 4.81 4.63
N THR A 91 8.04 4.00 4.87
CA THR A 91 7.97 2.63 4.38
C THR A 91 6.63 2.49 3.68
N LEU A 92 6.66 1.96 2.46
CA LEU A 92 5.46 1.78 1.66
C LEU A 92 5.15 0.30 1.52
N LEU A 93 3.87 -0.02 1.68
CA LEU A 93 3.36 -1.37 1.53
C LEU A 93 2.51 -1.40 0.27
N PHE A 94 2.87 -2.28 -0.68
CA PHE A 94 2.12 -2.45 -1.92
C PHE A 94 1.36 -3.77 -1.86
N ILE A 95 0.04 -3.69 -1.88
CA ILE A 95 -0.85 -4.82 -1.63
C ILE A 95 -1.57 -5.22 -2.90
N PRO A 96 -1.22 -6.38 -3.50
CA PRO A 96 -1.98 -6.91 -4.63
C PRO A 96 -3.28 -7.58 -4.14
N MET A 97 -4.18 -7.87 -5.05
CA MET A 97 -5.41 -8.59 -4.71
C MET A 97 -5.13 -10.05 -4.37
N THR A 98 -4.06 -10.61 -4.92
CA THR A 98 -3.64 -11.99 -4.65
C THR A 98 -2.17 -12.00 -4.27
N GLY A 99 -1.80 -12.90 -3.37
CA GLY A 99 -0.43 -13.00 -2.91
C GLY A 99 -0.10 -12.07 -1.76
N LYS A 100 1.17 -11.98 -1.45
CA LYS A 100 1.65 -11.20 -0.31
C LYS A 100 2.00 -9.77 -0.70
N PRO A 101 1.91 -8.83 0.25
CA PRO A 101 2.33 -7.45 0.00
C PRO A 101 3.84 -7.36 -0.15
N THR A 102 4.28 -6.32 -0.86
CA THR A 102 5.69 -5.96 -0.99
C THR A 102 5.97 -4.74 -0.14
N VAL A 103 7.05 -4.80 0.62
CA VAL A 103 7.50 -3.69 1.48
C VAL A 103 8.65 -2.98 0.79
N VAL A 104 8.55 -1.67 0.63
CA VAL A 104 9.62 -0.84 0.05
C VAL A 104 9.99 0.25 1.04
N ARG A 105 11.25 0.27 1.49
CA ARG A 105 11.72 1.23 2.48
C ARG A 105 12.35 2.44 1.81
N GLY A 106 12.14 3.60 2.43
CA GLY A 106 12.72 4.87 1.98
C GLY A 106 11.84 5.60 0.98
N ALA A 107 12.24 6.86 0.73
CA ALA A 107 11.52 7.71 -0.23
C ALA A 107 11.65 7.15 -1.64
N GLN A 108 10.54 7.10 -2.34
CA GLN A 108 10.47 6.59 -3.69
C GLN A 108 10.22 7.72 -4.70
N SER A 109 10.83 7.60 -5.87
CA SER A 109 10.55 8.50 -6.98
C SER A 109 9.16 8.22 -7.54
N ARG A 110 8.61 9.17 -8.30
CA ARG A 110 7.33 8.99 -8.98
C ARG A 110 7.34 7.74 -9.89
N SER A 111 8.43 7.54 -10.64
CA SER A 111 8.53 6.39 -11.54
C SER A 111 8.57 5.06 -10.78
N SER A 112 9.28 5.03 -9.64
CA SER A 112 9.32 3.84 -8.79
C SER A 112 7.92 3.53 -8.21
N LEU A 113 7.22 4.54 -7.73
CA LEU A 113 5.87 4.38 -7.21
C LEU A 113 4.93 3.86 -8.30
N LYS A 114 4.98 4.43 -9.50
CA LYS A 114 4.14 3.97 -10.61
C LYS A 114 4.46 2.54 -11.02
N SER A 115 5.73 2.16 -11.04
CA SER A 115 6.13 0.77 -11.33
C SER A 115 5.55 -0.22 -10.32
N ASN A 116 5.62 0.13 -9.05
CA ASN A 116 5.07 -0.74 -8.00
C ASN A 116 3.54 -0.81 -8.05
N ILE A 117 2.90 0.30 -8.36
CA ILE A 117 1.44 0.32 -8.55
C ILE A 117 1.03 -0.54 -9.75
N ALA A 118 1.74 -0.41 -10.88
CA ALA A 118 1.48 -1.23 -12.05
C ALA A 118 1.60 -2.72 -11.73
N ARG A 119 2.60 -3.08 -10.94
CA ARG A 119 2.81 -4.47 -10.53
C ARG A 119 1.63 -5.02 -9.73
N ILE A 120 1.13 -4.29 -8.73
CA ILE A 120 0.01 -4.78 -7.93
C ILE A 120 -1.31 -4.79 -8.70
N LEU A 121 -1.48 -3.93 -9.69
CA LEU A 121 -2.63 -3.96 -10.59
C LEU A 121 -2.60 -5.20 -11.48
N ASN A 122 -1.44 -5.56 -12.00
CA ASN A 122 -1.29 -6.68 -12.93
C ASN A 122 -1.33 -8.04 -12.24
N GLU A 123 -0.97 -8.12 -10.98
CA GLU A 123 -0.97 -9.40 -10.26
C GLU A 123 -2.35 -10.04 -10.15
N LYS A 124 -3.42 -9.26 -10.26
CA LYS A 124 -4.77 -9.79 -10.29
C LYS A 124 -5.01 -10.69 -11.50
N GLU A 125 -4.40 -10.37 -12.65
CA GLU A 125 -4.56 -11.11 -13.90
C GLU A 125 -3.40 -12.08 -14.18
N LYS A 126 -2.26 -11.85 -13.55
CA LYS A 126 -1.06 -12.61 -13.78
C LYS A 126 -1.23 -14.13 -13.69
N PRO A 127 -1.89 -14.71 -12.68
CA PRO A 127 -2.08 -16.16 -12.63
C PRO A 127 -2.85 -16.71 -13.82
N PHE A 128 -3.85 -15.96 -14.29
CA PHE A 128 -4.63 -16.34 -15.47
C PHE A 128 -3.79 -16.32 -16.73
N LEU A 129 -3.02 -15.25 -16.93
CA LEU A 129 -2.13 -15.11 -18.07
C LEU A 129 -1.04 -16.17 -18.07
N GLU A 130 -0.46 -16.44 -16.92
CA GLU A 130 0.55 -17.49 -16.76
C GLU A 130 -0.02 -18.87 -17.10
N LYS A 131 -1.25 -19.16 -16.67
CA LYS A 131 -1.95 -20.40 -17.01
C LYS A 131 -2.15 -20.52 -18.52
N LEU A 132 -2.54 -19.45 -19.17
CA LEU A 132 -2.73 -19.42 -20.62
C LEU A 132 -1.41 -19.68 -21.35
N LEU A 133 -0.34 -19.02 -20.90
CA LEU A 133 0.99 -19.17 -21.50
C LEU A 133 1.52 -20.58 -21.29
N SER A 134 1.36 -21.14 -20.09
CA SER A 134 1.77 -22.52 -19.80
C SER A 134 1.01 -23.51 -20.67
N PHE A 135 -0.28 -23.32 -20.83
CA PHE A 135 -1.10 -24.17 -21.68
C PHE A 135 -0.67 -24.11 -23.14
N LYS A 136 -0.30 -22.92 -23.61
CA LYS A 136 0.16 -22.72 -24.99
C LYS A 136 1.46 -23.41 -25.29
N TRP A 137 2.35 -23.51 -24.30
CA TRP A 137 3.72 -24.03 -24.50
C TRP A 137 3.91 -25.46 -24.01
N SER A 138 2.94 -26.04 -23.38
CA SER A 138 2.99 -27.44 -22.91
C SER A 138 2.56 -28.47 -23.98
#